data_0afa675aa3b1b7454e5522cf9f5e81a0
#
_entry.id   0afa675aa3b1b7454e5522cf9f5e81a0
#
_cell.length_a   1.000
_cell.length_b   1.000
_cell.length_c   1.000
_cell.angle_alpha   90.00
_cell.angle_beta   90.00
_cell.angle_gamma   90.00
#
_symmetry.space_group_name_H-M   'P 1'
#
loop_
_entity.id
_entity.type
_entity.pdbx_description
1 polymer ?
#
loop_
_entity_poly.entity_id
_entity_poly.type
_entity_poly.pdbx_seq_one_letter_code
_entity_poly.pdbx_strand_id
1 'polypeptide(L)'
;GSIERIEIIACGTSKHAAMVGSFLLEQFSGIPTNVFYASEFRYSPPPLLPNTLTIGVTQSGETADTIAAIDMEIKRRSSIEDKKFKPNLIAITNRKESSIGRQVLNIIDICAGIEVGVAATKTFFAQLLSFYGLAIKFAQIKGNQSPDEIGKLINELIKLPPLLEDLLEKHNKSSEKLAHDFFNIKDVI
;
A
#
# COMPACT_ATOMS: atom_id res chain seq x y z
N GLY A 1 -14.30 -11.26 12.82
CA GLY A 1 -14.54 -10.01 13.56
C GLY A 1 -14.64 -8.85 12.58
N SER A 2 -15.40 -7.82 12.91
CA SER A 2 -15.49 -6.62 12.09
C SER A 2 -14.22 -5.78 12.27
N ILE A 3 -13.57 -5.39 11.17
CA ILE A 3 -12.50 -4.38 11.18
C ILE A 3 -13.18 -3.02 11.38
N GLU A 4 -12.70 -2.26 12.37
CA GLU A 4 -13.23 -0.95 12.73
C GLU A 4 -12.23 0.18 12.44
N ARG A 5 -10.96 -0.18 12.24
CA ARG A 5 -9.86 0.74 11.97
C ARG A 5 -8.78 0.08 11.15
N ILE A 6 -8.09 0.88 10.35
CA ILE A 6 -6.91 0.44 9.59
C ILE A 6 -5.72 1.34 9.96
N GLU A 7 -4.58 0.73 10.21
CA GLU A 7 -3.30 1.39 10.42
C GLU A 7 -2.31 0.90 9.35
N ILE A 8 -1.77 1.81 8.55
CA ILE A 8 -0.82 1.48 7.49
C ILE A 8 0.56 1.96 7.90
N ILE A 9 1.55 1.07 7.83
CA ILE A 9 2.92 1.34 8.25
C ILE A 9 3.84 1.18 7.02
N ALA A 10 4.56 2.24 6.66
CA ALA A 10 5.41 2.24 5.47
C ALA A 10 6.51 3.31 5.55
N CYS A 11 7.52 3.20 4.68
CA CYS A 11 8.56 4.21 4.46
C CYS A 11 8.61 4.63 2.99
N GLY A 12 9.21 5.80 2.73
CA GLY A 12 9.55 6.29 1.39
C GLY A 12 8.35 6.29 0.44
N THR A 13 8.57 5.87 -0.80
CA THR A 13 7.54 5.84 -1.86
C THR A 13 6.36 4.93 -1.52
N SER A 14 6.59 3.83 -0.78
CA SER A 14 5.52 2.96 -0.28
C SER A 14 4.56 3.69 0.68
N LYS A 15 5.07 4.67 1.46
CA LYS A 15 4.20 5.52 2.28
C LYS A 15 3.33 6.44 1.43
N HIS A 16 3.86 6.97 0.33
CA HIS A 16 3.05 7.79 -0.58
C HIS A 16 1.92 6.96 -1.22
N ALA A 17 2.19 5.72 -1.61
CA ALA A 17 1.15 4.80 -2.05
C ALA A 17 0.12 4.53 -0.94
N ALA A 18 0.58 4.34 0.30
CA ALA A 18 -0.27 4.15 1.47
C ALA A 18 -1.17 5.36 1.77
N MET A 19 -0.69 6.58 1.55
CA MET A 19 -1.49 7.80 1.71
C MET A 19 -2.65 7.84 0.70
N VAL A 20 -2.42 7.50 -0.56
CA VAL A 20 -3.51 7.33 -1.54
C VAL A 20 -4.42 6.18 -1.11
N GLY A 21 -3.85 5.07 -0.68
CA GLY A 21 -4.58 3.90 -0.18
C GLY A 21 -5.50 4.22 0.98
N SER A 22 -5.11 5.10 1.91
CA SER A 22 -5.96 5.50 3.04
C SER A 22 -7.21 6.24 2.58
N PHE A 23 -7.10 7.17 1.62
CA PHE A 23 -8.27 7.84 1.03
C PHE A 23 -9.23 6.84 0.38
N LEU A 24 -8.69 5.88 -0.39
CA LEU A 24 -9.50 4.86 -1.05
C LEU A 24 -10.24 3.97 -0.04
N LEU A 25 -9.52 3.52 1.00
CA LEU A 25 -10.11 2.68 2.04
C LEU A 25 -11.20 3.42 2.81
N GLU A 26 -10.98 4.66 3.21
CA GLU A 26 -11.98 5.48 3.87
C GLU A 26 -13.18 5.76 2.97
N GLN A 27 -12.94 6.19 1.72
CA GLN A 27 -13.98 6.54 0.76
C GLN A 27 -14.90 5.36 0.45
N PHE A 28 -14.33 4.17 0.22
CA PHE A 28 -15.09 3.02 -0.23
C PHE A 28 -15.64 2.16 0.91
N SER A 29 -14.93 2.04 2.02
CA SER A 29 -15.34 1.18 3.13
C SER A 29 -15.88 1.92 4.35
N GLY A 30 -15.66 3.23 4.45
CA GLY A 30 -16.01 4.01 5.64
C GLY A 30 -15.18 3.66 6.88
N ILE A 31 -14.08 2.92 6.73
CA ILE A 31 -13.23 2.52 7.86
C ILE A 31 -12.14 3.57 8.06
N PRO A 32 -12.05 4.24 9.23
CA PRO A 32 -10.98 5.18 9.54
C PRO A 32 -9.60 4.57 9.33
N THR A 33 -8.74 5.23 8.55
CA THR A 33 -7.45 4.72 8.13
C THR A 33 -6.35 5.74 8.39
N ASN A 34 -5.35 5.36 9.18
CA ASN A 34 -4.18 6.18 9.48
C ASN A 34 -2.93 5.63 8.80
N VAL A 35 -2.04 6.52 8.36
CA VAL A 35 -0.76 6.15 7.74
C VAL A 35 0.40 6.67 8.59
N PHE A 36 1.29 5.78 8.95
CA PHE A 36 2.45 6.07 9.79
C PHE A 36 3.76 5.87 9.04
N TYR A 37 4.75 6.73 9.30
CA TYR A 37 6.13 6.40 8.99
C TYR A 37 6.61 5.25 9.86
N ALA A 38 7.15 4.20 9.25
CA ALA A 38 7.64 3.06 10.03
C ALA A 38 8.78 3.44 10.97
N SER A 39 9.66 4.37 10.57
CA SER A 39 10.71 4.92 11.43
C SER A 39 10.15 5.54 12.69
N GLU A 40 9.12 6.37 12.59
CA GLU A 40 8.51 7.07 13.71
C GLU A 40 7.63 6.15 14.57
N PHE A 41 6.91 5.23 13.93
CA PHE A 41 6.05 4.26 14.60
C PHE A 41 6.80 3.44 15.66
N ARG A 42 8.07 3.12 15.41
CA ARG A 42 8.93 2.39 16.35
C ARG A 42 9.16 3.12 17.67
N TYR A 43 9.18 4.45 17.65
CA TYR A 43 9.50 5.28 18.83
C TYR A 43 8.26 5.87 19.48
N SER A 44 7.23 6.14 18.70
CA SER A 44 5.97 6.74 19.16
C SER A 44 4.76 6.04 18.55
N PRO A 45 4.54 4.75 18.89
CA PRO A 45 3.39 4.03 18.37
C PRO A 45 2.09 4.59 18.96
N PRO A 46 1.00 4.65 18.18
CA PRO A 46 -0.29 5.09 18.69
C PRO A 46 -0.81 4.14 19.77
N PRO A 47 -1.78 4.57 20.61
CA PRO A 47 -2.48 3.69 21.52
C PRO A 47 -3.12 2.51 20.80
N LEU A 48 -3.04 1.31 21.36
CA LEU A 48 -3.70 0.15 20.81
C LEU A 48 -5.23 0.30 20.90
N LEU A 49 -5.88 0.08 19.79
CA LEU A 49 -7.33 0.09 19.68
C LEU A 49 -7.83 -1.29 19.23
N PRO A 50 -9.04 -1.70 19.68
CA PRO A 50 -9.61 -2.99 19.31
C PRO A 50 -9.94 -3.05 17.82
N ASN A 51 -10.09 -4.25 17.28
CA ASN A 51 -10.56 -4.52 15.91
C ASN A 51 -9.77 -3.77 14.82
N THR A 52 -8.47 -3.55 15.05
CA THR A 52 -7.58 -2.86 14.11
C THR A 52 -6.95 -3.85 13.14
N LEU A 53 -6.98 -3.51 11.85
CA LEU A 53 -6.15 -4.14 10.83
C LEU A 53 -4.87 -3.32 10.65
N THR A 54 -3.72 -3.95 10.77
CA THR A 54 -2.43 -3.32 10.47
C THR A 54 -1.91 -3.79 9.12
N ILE A 55 -1.54 -2.84 8.24
CA ILE A 55 -1.02 -3.12 6.89
C ILE A 55 0.42 -2.64 6.81
N GLY A 56 1.37 -3.57 6.66
CA GLY A 56 2.76 -3.24 6.36
C GLY A 56 2.98 -3.13 4.85
N VAL A 57 3.55 -2.02 4.35
CA VAL A 57 3.79 -1.83 2.92
C VAL A 57 5.28 -1.63 2.66
N THR A 58 5.86 -2.49 1.84
CA THR A 58 7.26 -2.41 1.45
C THR A 58 7.51 -3.14 0.12
N GLN A 59 8.20 -2.52 -0.81
CA GLN A 59 8.53 -3.12 -2.10
C GLN A 59 9.42 -4.36 -1.92
N SER A 60 10.52 -4.23 -1.21
CA SER A 60 11.51 -5.31 -1.04
C SER A 60 11.11 -6.37 -0.01
N GLY A 61 10.22 -6.01 0.91
CA GLY A 61 9.94 -6.82 2.08
C GLY A 61 11.07 -6.88 3.11
N GLU A 62 12.15 -6.09 2.89
CA GLU A 62 13.36 -6.05 3.73
C GLU A 62 13.62 -4.68 4.37
N THR A 63 12.67 -3.74 4.27
CA THR A 63 12.81 -2.40 4.88
C THR A 63 12.85 -2.53 6.40
N ALA A 64 14.02 -2.28 6.98
CA ALA A 64 14.30 -2.55 8.40
C ALA A 64 13.28 -1.90 9.35
N ASP A 65 12.94 -0.64 9.12
CA ASP A 65 11.97 0.08 9.96
C ASP A 65 10.57 -0.51 9.86
N THR A 66 10.13 -0.89 8.64
CA THR A 66 8.81 -1.50 8.44
C THR A 66 8.72 -2.87 9.13
N ILE A 67 9.75 -3.69 8.98
CA ILE A 67 9.84 -5.00 9.64
C ILE A 67 9.79 -4.85 11.17
N ALA A 68 10.61 -3.95 11.71
CA ALA A 68 10.68 -3.74 13.15
C ALA A 68 9.38 -3.14 13.73
N ALA A 69 8.71 -2.26 12.98
CA ALA A 69 7.43 -1.71 13.39
C ALA A 69 6.32 -2.79 13.41
N ILE A 70 6.29 -3.68 12.42
CA ILE A 70 5.36 -4.82 12.37
C ILE A 70 5.64 -5.81 13.50
N ASP A 71 6.90 -6.15 13.75
CA ASP A 71 7.29 -7.03 14.87
C ASP A 71 6.85 -6.46 16.22
N MET A 72 7.09 -5.16 16.43
CA MET A 72 6.66 -4.47 17.63
C MET A 72 5.13 -4.50 17.78
N GLU A 73 4.38 -4.26 16.70
CA GLU A 73 2.91 -4.28 16.72
C GLU A 73 2.37 -5.67 17.05
N ILE A 74 2.98 -6.72 16.50
CA ILE A 74 2.66 -8.10 16.84
C ILE A 74 2.87 -8.33 18.35
N LYS A 75 4.01 -7.94 18.90
CA LYS A 75 4.34 -8.13 20.31
C LYS A 75 3.38 -7.37 21.23
N ARG A 76 3.12 -6.08 20.93
CA ARG A 76 2.20 -5.24 21.70
C ARG A 76 0.80 -5.84 21.76
N ARG A 77 0.26 -6.29 20.62
CA ARG A 77 -1.08 -6.89 20.55
C ARG A 77 -1.16 -8.28 21.17
N SER A 78 -0.11 -9.08 21.00
CA SER A 78 -0.07 -10.44 21.57
C SER A 78 -0.05 -10.45 23.10
N SER A 79 0.42 -9.37 23.74
CA SER A 79 0.44 -9.24 25.21
C SER A 79 -0.94 -8.98 25.82
N ILE A 80 -1.96 -8.67 25.01
CA ILE A 80 -3.33 -8.39 25.47
C ILE A 80 -4.18 -9.65 25.34
N GLU A 81 -4.88 -10.03 26.40
CA GLU A 81 -5.72 -11.24 26.40
C GLU A 81 -7.02 -11.07 25.58
N ASP A 82 -7.60 -9.85 25.54
CA ASP A 82 -8.83 -9.59 24.81
C ASP A 82 -8.64 -9.86 23.30
N LYS A 83 -9.48 -10.75 22.78
CA LYS A 83 -9.46 -11.20 21.37
C LYS A 83 -9.61 -10.05 20.36
N LYS A 84 -10.24 -8.95 20.76
CA LYS A 84 -10.40 -7.75 19.90
C LYS A 84 -9.07 -7.04 19.60
N PHE A 85 -8.05 -7.27 20.41
CA PHE A 85 -6.72 -6.69 20.26
C PHE A 85 -5.72 -7.63 19.57
N LYS A 86 -6.10 -8.88 19.27
CA LYS A 86 -5.18 -9.82 18.63
C LYS A 86 -4.63 -9.26 17.31
N PRO A 87 -3.37 -9.61 16.99
CA PRO A 87 -2.74 -9.15 15.74
C PRO A 87 -3.58 -9.57 14.53
N ASN A 88 -3.95 -8.60 13.70
CA ASN A 88 -4.61 -8.80 12.43
C ASN A 88 -3.82 -8.00 11.39
N LEU A 89 -3.02 -8.71 10.58
CA LEU A 89 -2.00 -8.10 9.74
C LEU A 89 -2.12 -8.55 8.30
N ILE A 90 -1.82 -7.60 7.40
CA ILE A 90 -1.59 -7.83 5.97
C ILE A 90 -0.24 -7.20 5.61
N ALA A 91 0.54 -7.85 4.76
CA ALA A 91 1.68 -7.24 4.09
C ALA A 91 1.38 -7.01 2.61
N ILE A 92 1.70 -5.82 2.09
CA ILE A 92 1.71 -5.51 0.66
C ILE A 92 3.18 -5.46 0.25
N THR A 93 3.64 -6.42 -0.54
CA THR A 93 5.06 -6.55 -0.90
C THR A 93 5.23 -7.18 -2.28
N ASN A 94 6.40 -6.96 -2.90
CA ASN A 94 6.79 -7.59 -4.16
C ASN A 94 7.58 -8.90 -3.95
N ARG A 95 7.78 -9.32 -2.71
CA ARG A 95 8.57 -10.51 -2.37
C ARG A 95 7.94 -11.25 -1.19
N LYS A 96 7.21 -12.31 -1.47
CA LYS A 96 6.53 -13.13 -0.46
C LYS A 96 7.50 -13.81 0.51
N GLU A 97 8.67 -14.22 0.02
CA GLU A 97 9.69 -14.96 0.77
C GLU A 97 10.56 -14.04 1.64
N SER A 98 10.29 -12.74 1.61
CA SER A 98 11.02 -11.72 2.36
C SER A 98 10.81 -11.81 3.88
N SER A 99 11.56 -11.01 4.61
CA SER A 99 11.46 -10.96 6.08
C SER A 99 10.06 -10.57 6.57
N ILE A 100 9.40 -9.60 5.94
CA ILE A 100 8.02 -9.25 6.30
C ILE A 100 7.04 -10.39 5.95
N GLY A 101 7.27 -11.08 4.82
CA GLY A 101 6.45 -12.21 4.39
C GLY A 101 6.51 -13.41 5.34
N ARG A 102 7.61 -13.58 6.08
CA ARG A 102 7.73 -14.61 7.13
C ARG A 102 7.04 -14.22 8.45
N GLN A 103 6.82 -12.93 8.69
CA GLN A 103 6.17 -12.43 9.91
C GLN A 103 4.64 -12.35 9.78
N VAL A 104 4.13 -12.18 8.56
CA VAL A 104 2.71 -11.91 8.31
C VAL A 104 2.10 -13.02 7.47
N LEU A 105 1.01 -13.61 7.94
CA LEU A 105 0.35 -14.73 7.25
C LEU A 105 -0.39 -14.31 5.98
N ASN A 106 -0.93 -13.08 5.95
CA ASN A 106 -1.71 -12.59 4.82
C ASN A 106 -0.88 -11.63 3.99
N ILE A 107 -0.56 -12.02 2.76
CA ILE A 107 0.31 -11.25 1.86
C ILE A 107 -0.45 -10.91 0.59
N ILE A 108 -0.41 -9.64 0.21
CA ILE A 108 -0.77 -9.16 -1.13
C ILE A 108 0.53 -8.99 -1.91
N ASP A 109 0.75 -9.89 -2.87
CA ASP A 109 1.87 -9.79 -3.79
C ASP A 109 1.52 -8.79 -4.90
N ILE A 110 2.35 -7.77 -5.06
CA ILE A 110 2.12 -6.75 -6.09
C ILE A 110 2.54 -7.19 -7.50
N CYS A 111 3.21 -8.33 -7.63
CA CYS A 111 3.60 -8.96 -8.90
C CYS A 111 4.30 -8.03 -9.90
N ALA A 112 5.05 -7.03 -9.43
CA ALA A 112 5.66 -5.99 -10.29
C ALA A 112 7.00 -6.43 -10.93
N GLY A 113 7.48 -7.63 -10.65
CA GLY A 113 8.80 -8.10 -11.10
C GLY A 113 9.96 -7.35 -10.45
N ILE A 114 11.16 -7.46 -11.01
CA ILE A 114 12.36 -6.84 -10.43
C ILE A 114 12.35 -5.32 -10.68
N GLU A 115 12.51 -4.52 -9.64
CA GLU A 115 12.76 -3.09 -9.72
C GLU A 115 14.21 -2.80 -9.31
N VAL A 116 14.96 -2.16 -10.20
CA VAL A 116 16.40 -1.91 -10.04
C VAL A 116 16.64 -0.51 -9.46
N GLY A 117 15.78 0.45 -9.80
CA GLY A 117 15.91 1.83 -9.35
C GLY A 117 15.57 2.03 -7.86
N VAL A 118 16.23 2.98 -7.21
CA VAL A 118 15.90 3.40 -5.84
C VAL A 118 14.54 4.12 -5.79
N ALA A 119 14.32 5.01 -6.75
CA ALA A 119 13.01 5.65 -6.94
C ALA A 119 12.04 4.63 -7.55
N ALA A 120 11.06 4.21 -6.77
CA ALA A 120 10.06 3.25 -7.20
C ALA A 120 9.15 3.84 -8.29
N THR A 121 8.94 3.09 -9.37
CA THR A 121 8.04 3.45 -10.47
C THR A 121 6.91 2.43 -10.60
N LYS A 122 7.18 1.29 -11.24
CA LYS A 122 6.18 0.24 -11.44
C LYS A 122 5.70 -0.39 -10.13
N THR A 123 6.56 -0.53 -9.13
CA THR A 123 6.17 -1.07 -7.82
C THR A 123 5.29 -0.10 -7.05
N PHE A 124 5.50 1.22 -7.18
CA PHE A 124 4.59 2.23 -6.66
C PHE A 124 3.19 2.10 -7.29
N PHE A 125 3.13 2.00 -8.62
CA PHE A 125 1.88 1.83 -9.33
C PHE A 125 1.15 0.53 -8.92
N ALA A 126 1.89 -0.58 -8.81
CA ALA A 126 1.33 -1.85 -8.37
C ALA A 126 0.83 -1.82 -6.91
N GLN A 127 1.48 -1.07 -6.03
CA GLN A 127 0.99 -0.81 -4.68
C GLN A 127 -0.32 -0.02 -4.70
N LEU A 128 -0.45 1.01 -5.56
CA LEU A 128 -1.72 1.72 -5.75
C LEU A 128 -2.84 0.78 -6.19
N LEU A 129 -2.58 -0.07 -7.19
CA LEU A 129 -3.56 -1.07 -7.65
C LEU A 129 -3.96 -2.05 -6.53
N SER A 130 -3.01 -2.45 -5.68
CA SER A 130 -3.29 -3.29 -4.52
C SER A 130 -4.24 -2.62 -3.54
N PHE A 131 -4.07 -1.32 -3.30
CA PHE A 131 -4.99 -0.55 -2.46
C PHE A 131 -6.36 -0.37 -3.09
N TYR A 132 -6.46 -0.14 -4.41
CA TYR A 132 -7.74 -0.14 -5.12
C TYR A 132 -8.48 -1.49 -4.95
N GLY A 133 -7.78 -2.60 -5.19
CA GLY A 133 -8.36 -3.94 -5.01
C GLY A 133 -8.83 -4.18 -3.58
N LEU A 134 -8.03 -3.77 -2.59
CA LEU A 134 -8.36 -3.92 -1.18
C LEU A 134 -9.57 -3.05 -0.79
N ALA A 135 -9.61 -1.79 -1.23
CA ALA A 135 -10.72 -0.86 -0.98
C ALA A 135 -12.04 -1.37 -1.59
N ILE A 136 -12.01 -1.86 -2.82
CA ILE A 136 -13.16 -2.49 -3.49
C ILE A 136 -13.63 -3.72 -2.69
N LYS A 137 -12.69 -4.55 -2.23
CA LYS A 137 -13.05 -5.74 -1.43
C LYS A 137 -13.69 -5.35 -0.09
N PHE A 138 -13.18 -4.35 0.58
CA PHE A 138 -13.81 -3.85 1.82
C PHE A 138 -15.19 -3.23 1.55
N ALA A 139 -15.35 -2.47 0.45
CA ALA A 139 -16.65 -1.93 0.05
C ALA A 139 -17.69 -3.03 -0.13
N GLN A 140 -17.31 -4.12 -0.81
CA GLN A 140 -18.18 -5.31 -0.96
C GLN A 140 -18.59 -5.91 0.38
N ILE A 141 -17.62 -6.11 1.28
CA ILE A 141 -17.87 -6.75 2.59
C ILE A 141 -18.75 -5.86 3.48
N LYS A 142 -18.55 -4.55 3.42
CA LYS A 142 -19.32 -3.57 4.22
C LYS A 142 -20.70 -3.26 3.61
N GLY A 143 -20.90 -3.54 2.32
CA GLY A 143 -22.13 -3.20 1.62
C GLY A 143 -22.32 -1.70 1.36
N ASN A 144 -21.21 -0.94 1.36
CA ASN A 144 -21.24 0.53 1.18
C ASN A 144 -21.37 0.95 -0.29
N GLN A 145 -21.20 0.02 -1.21
CA GLN A 145 -21.30 0.24 -2.65
C GLN A 145 -22.21 -0.83 -3.26
N SER A 146 -23.00 -0.46 -4.23
CA SER A 146 -23.83 -1.42 -4.98
C SER A 146 -22.95 -2.34 -5.86
N PRO A 147 -23.44 -3.54 -6.21
CA PRO A 147 -22.73 -4.42 -7.15
C PRO A 147 -22.43 -3.75 -8.50
N ASP A 148 -23.30 -2.88 -8.98
CA ASP A 148 -23.12 -2.15 -10.24
C ASP A 148 -21.99 -1.12 -10.16
N GLU A 149 -21.90 -0.38 -9.06
CA GLU A 149 -20.81 0.57 -8.83
C GLU A 149 -19.46 -0.15 -8.72
N ILE A 150 -19.40 -1.26 -8.01
CA ILE A 150 -18.22 -2.11 -7.92
C ILE A 150 -17.84 -2.67 -9.29
N GLY A 151 -18.81 -3.14 -10.07
CA GLY A 151 -18.58 -3.62 -11.42
C GLY A 151 -17.98 -2.54 -12.34
N LYS A 152 -18.45 -1.30 -12.25
CA LYS A 152 -17.87 -0.16 -12.96
C LYS A 152 -16.42 0.10 -12.58
N LEU A 153 -16.12 0.14 -11.27
CA LEU A 153 -14.74 0.34 -10.78
C LEU A 153 -13.79 -0.75 -11.28
N ILE A 154 -14.19 -2.01 -11.22
CA ILE A 154 -13.39 -3.12 -11.71
C ILE A 154 -13.16 -2.99 -13.23
N ASN A 155 -14.19 -2.64 -14.00
CA ASN A 155 -14.08 -2.46 -15.44
C ASN A 155 -13.12 -1.30 -15.80
N GLU A 156 -13.11 -0.21 -15.03
CA GLU A 156 -12.14 0.87 -15.24
C GLU A 156 -10.71 0.42 -14.95
N LEU A 157 -10.48 -0.37 -13.90
CA LEU A 157 -9.16 -0.93 -13.60
C LEU A 157 -8.67 -1.88 -14.72
N ILE A 158 -9.56 -2.68 -15.31
CA ILE A 158 -9.21 -3.58 -16.43
C ILE A 158 -8.78 -2.82 -17.69
N LYS A 159 -9.26 -1.59 -17.89
CA LYS A 159 -8.88 -0.73 -19.02
C LYS A 159 -7.52 -0.04 -18.86
N LEU A 160 -6.93 -0.05 -17.66
CA LEU A 160 -5.67 0.67 -17.39
C LEU A 160 -4.49 0.19 -18.25
N PRO A 161 -4.23 -1.12 -18.47
CA PRO A 161 -3.07 -1.55 -19.24
C PRO A 161 -2.99 -0.92 -20.64
N PRO A 162 -4.01 -1.03 -21.51
CA PRO A 162 -3.95 -0.42 -22.84
C PRO A 162 -3.89 1.11 -22.79
N LEU A 163 -4.51 1.75 -21.79
CA LEU A 163 -4.40 3.20 -21.60
C LEU A 163 -2.96 3.63 -21.26
N LEU A 164 -2.25 2.83 -20.46
CA LEU A 164 -0.84 3.10 -20.12
C LEU A 164 0.06 2.89 -21.33
N GLU A 165 -0.16 1.87 -22.15
CA GLU A 165 0.59 1.64 -23.39
C GLU A 165 0.43 2.84 -24.33
N ASP A 166 -0.80 3.27 -24.60
CA ASP A 166 -1.09 4.45 -25.43
C ASP A 166 -0.45 5.73 -24.89
N LEU A 167 -0.50 5.93 -23.56
CA LEU A 167 0.14 7.06 -22.89
C LEU A 167 1.67 7.06 -23.12
N LEU A 168 2.32 5.92 -22.93
CA LEU A 168 3.76 5.77 -23.09
C LEU A 168 4.17 6.04 -24.55
N GLU A 169 3.44 5.50 -25.53
CA GLU A 169 3.70 5.73 -26.95
C GLU A 169 3.56 7.22 -27.33
N LYS A 170 2.48 7.87 -26.90
CA LYS A 170 2.23 9.28 -27.17
C LYS A 170 3.30 10.20 -26.59
N HIS A 171 3.76 9.89 -25.39
CA HIS A 171 4.68 10.80 -24.68
C HIS A 171 6.15 10.46 -24.86
N ASN A 172 6.51 9.37 -25.53
CA ASN A 172 7.89 8.95 -25.71
C ASN A 172 8.73 10.05 -26.37
N LYS A 173 8.27 10.58 -27.51
CA LYS A 173 8.99 11.66 -28.25
C LYS A 173 9.09 12.96 -27.47
N SER A 174 8.04 13.32 -26.75
CA SER A 174 8.05 14.55 -25.92
C SER A 174 8.97 14.41 -24.70
N SER A 175 9.02 13.23 -24.11
CA SER A 175 9.94 12.90 -23.01
C SER A 175 11.39 12.91 -23.47
N GLU A 176 11.68 12.36 -24.66
CA GLU A 176 13.01 12.40 -25.26
C GLU A 176 13.48 13.83 -25.53
N LYS A 177 12.60 14.68 -26.10
CA LYS A 177 12.90 16.09 -26.31
C LYS A 177 13.17 16.80 -24.98
N LEU A 178 12.32 16.61 -23.98
CA LEU A 178 12.49 17.19 -22.66
C LEU A 178 13.80 16.73 -22.01
N ALA A 179 14.14 15.47 -22.08
CA ALA A 179 15.40 14.94 -21.57
C ALA A 179 16.62 15.60 -22.25
N HIS A 180 16.54 15.85 -23.56
CA HIS A 180 17.58 16.57 -24.30
C HIS A 180 17.70 18.03 -23.85
N ASP A 181 16.58 18.73 -23.67
CA ASP A 181 16.56 20.13 -23.22
C ASP A 181 17.13 20.26 -21.79
N PHE A 182 16.93 19.26 -20.93
CA PHE A 182 17.42 19.22 -19.55
C PHE A 182 18.80 18.57 -19.37
N PHE A 183 19.40 18.03 -20.42
CA PHE A 183 20.66 17.26 -20.33
C PHE A 183 21.82 17.98 -19.65
N ASN A 184 21.93 19.30 -19.83
CA ASN A 184 22.99 20.15 -19.25
C ASN A 184 22.58 20.84 -17.96
N ILE A 185 21.37 20.66 -17.47
CA ILE A 185 20.87 21.30 -16.24
C ILE A 185 21.37 20.50 -15.04
N LYS A 186 22.03 21.17 -14.11
CA LYS A 186 22.62 20.52 -12.91
C LYS A 186 21.62 20.38 -11.76
N ASP A 187 20.68 21.33 -11.66
CA ASP A 187 19.71 21.40 -10.56
C ASP A 187 18.33 21.70 -11.11
N VAL A 188 17.33 20.97 -10.63
CA VAL A 188 15.91 21.21 -10.89
C VAL A 188 15.23 21.39 -9.54
N ILE A 189 14.60 22.54 -9.34
CA ILE A 189 13.88 22.88 -8.10
C ILE A 189 12.38 22.78 -8.34
#